data_5b12c65b0ad6574eee941eef5e1556ac
#
_entry.id   5b12c65b0ad6574eee941eef5e1556ac
#
_cell.length_a   1.000
_cell.length_b   1.000
_cell.length_c   1.000
_cell.angle_alpha   90.00
_cell.angle_beta   90.00
_cell.angle_gamma   90.00
#
_symmetry.space_group_name_H-M   'P 1'
#
loop_
_entity.id
_entity.type
_entity.pdbx_description
1 polymer ?
#
loop_
_entity_poly.entity_id
_entity_poly.type
_entity_poly.pdbx_seq_one_letter_code
_entity_poly.pdbx_strand_id
1 'polypeptide(L)'
;MNLVNFINEINFTVFFPVFLLLKLLLETYLKQRNIQSMQKNKDAIPPRFVGVVTEEEYEKSINYNTEKIRFSIYTALISVGVLLLFTIGGLLSWLTTIVSSITSSNVIGIVLLGLFLVLLNELIDIPLSIYSTFYLEEKYGFNKTTKKTFIQDLLKGFVIQVSISSVLYSVVIIILEQLGDNWWIYAFAAVFILQVVIVYLYPVLILPLFNKLEPITDEKFKEPIDKLLNKI
;
A
#
# COMPACT_ATOMS: atom_id res chain seq x y z
N MET A 1 -22.28 -25.45 -19.43
CA MET A 1 -21.89 -24.92 -18.12
C MET A 1 -22.43 -25.88 -17.06
N ASN A 2 -21.56 -26.53 -16.25
CA ASN A 2 -22.00 -27.50 -15.26
C ASN A 2 -22.70 -26.77 -14.09
N LEU A 3 -23.78 -27.34 -13.53
CA LEU A 3 -24.55 -26.76 -12.42
C LEU A 3 -23.66 -26.36 -11.23
N VAL A 4 -22.60 -27.15 -10.95
CA VAL A 4 -21.60 -26.88 -9.91
C VAL A 4 -20.81 -25.59 -10.20
N ASN A 5 -20.39 -25.37 -11.43
CA ASN A 5 -19.68 -24.15 -11.82
C ASN A 5 -20.59 -22.92 -11.74
N PHE A 6 -21.85 -23.05 -12.14
CA PHE A 6 -22.85 -21.99 -12.02
C PHE A 6 -23.11 -21.58 -10.55
N ILE A 7 -23.24 -22.59 -9.65
CA ILE A 7 -23.42 -22.35 -8.21
C ILE A 7 -22.14 -21.71 -7.62
N ASN A 8 -20.96 -22.13 -8.02
CA ASN A 8 -19.69 -21.57 -7.54
C ASN A 8 -19.48 -20.12 -8.01
N GLU A 9 -19.83 -19.80 -9.25
CA GLU A 9 -19.75 -18.43 -9.78
C GLU A 9 -20.74 -17.49 -9.05
N ILE A 10 -21.99 -17.93 -8.84
CA ILE A 10 -22.97 -17.15 -8.07
C ILE A 10 -22.48 -16.96 -6.63
N ASN A 11 -21.98 -17.99 -6.00
CA ASN A 11 -21.47 -17.90 -4.63
C ASN A 11 -20.32 -16.88 -4.55
N PHE A 12 -19.33 -16.94 -5.44
CA PHE A 12 -18.23 -15.97 -5.44
C PHE A 12 -18.72 -14.54 -5.69
N THR A 13 -19.57 -14.34 -6.71
CA THR A 13 -20.09 -13.03 -7.09
C THR A 13 -20.92 -12.38 -5.99
N VAL A 14 -21.57 -13.18 -5.13
CA VAL A 14 -22.34 -12.67 -3.99
C VAL A 14 -21.49 -12.55 -2.72
N PHE A 15 -20.77 -13.61 -2.36
CA PHE A 15 -20.04 -13.64 -1.09
C PHE A 15 -18.85 -12.68 -1.07
N PHE A 16 -18.12 -12.56 -2.16
CA PHE A 16 -16.96 -11.68 -2.22
C PHE A 16 -17.31 -10.20 -1.90
N PRO A 17 -18.28 -9.55 -2.60
CA PRO A 17 -18.66 -8.18 -2.25
C PRO A 17 -19.30 -8.06 -0.87
N VAL A 18 -20.06 -9.07 -0.40
CA VAL A 18 -20.63 -9.05 0.95
C VAL A 18 -19.52 -9.01 2.00
N PHE A 19 -18.52 -9.90 1.90
CA PHE A 19 -17.39 -9.88 2.84
C PHE A 19 -16.55 -8.61 2.74
N LEU A 20 -16.35 -8.10 1.53
CA LEU A 20 -15.64 -6.85 1.30
C LEU A 20 -16.35 -5.66 1.94
N LEU A 21 -17.67 -5.58 1.81
CA LEU A 21 -18.49 -4.54 2.44
C LEU A 21 -18.55 -4.70 3.95
N LEU A 22 -18.66 -5.92 4.48
CA LEU A 22 -18.59 -6.17 5.92
C LEU A 22 -17.24 -5.74 6.51
N LYS A 23 -16.14 -6.06 5.83
CA LYS A 23 -14.80 -5.57 6.20
C LYS A 23 -14.77 -4.04 6.25
N LEU A 24 -15.25 -3.38 5.18
CA LEU A 24 -15.28 -1.92 5.10
C LEU A 24 -16.13 -1.28 6.21
N LEU A 25 -17.30 -1.85 6.51
CA LEU A 25 -18.17 -1.39 7.60
C LEU A 25 -17.48 -1.54 8.96
N LEU A 26 -16.85 -2.68 9.22
CA LEU A 26 -16.12 -2.92 10.46
C LEU A 26 -14.95 -1.96 10.62
N GLU A 27 -14.12 -1.80 9.59
CA GLU A 27 -12.99 -0.86 9.61
C GLU A 27 -13.46 0.58 9.82
N THR A 28 -14.53 1.00 9.13
CA THR A 28 -15.10 2.34 9.28
C THR A 28 -15.66 2.55 10.68
N TYR A 29 -16.36 1.57 11.24
CA TYR A 29 -16.85 1.60 12.61
C TYR A 29 -15.72 1.76 13.63
N LEU A 30 -14.65 0.95 13.51
CA LEU A 30 -13.49 1.03 14.40
C LEU A 30 -12.76 2.38 14.27
N LYS A 31 -12.61 2.90 13.07
CA LYS A 31 -12.04 4.24 12.82
C LYS A 31 -12.90 5.34 13.45
N GLN A 32 -14.21 5.27 13.31
CA GLN A 32 -15.12 6.22 13.95
C GLN A 32 -15.06 6.14 15.48
N ARG A 33 -15.00 4.94 16.05
CA ARG A 33 -14.80 4.74 17.49
C ARG A 33 -13.49 5.35 17.98
N ASN A 34 -12.42 5.21 17.19
CA ASN A 34 -11.13 5.82 17.49
C ASN A 34 -11.22 7.35 17.50
N ILE A 35 -11.84 7.95 16.48
CA ILE A 35 -12.09 9.41 16.44
C ILE A 35 -12.88 9.86 17.67
N GLN A 36 -13.96 9.18 18.03
CA GLN A 36 -14.77 9.52 19.20
C GLN A 36 -13.97 9.45 20.49
N SER A 37 -13.11 8.42 20.65
CA SER A 37 -12.23 8.27 21.80
C SER A 37 -11.21 9.41 21.89
N MET A 38 -10.58 9.78 20.78
CA MET A 38 -9.64 10.91 20.74
C MET A 38 -10.33 12.23 21.08
N GLN A 39 -11.50 12.49 20.50
CA GLN A 39 -12.25 13.72 20.76
C GLN A 39 -12.76 13.81 22.20
N LYS A 40 -13.16 12.69 22.80
CA LYS A 40 -13.57 12.65 24.20
C LYS A 40 -12.43 12.97 25.17
N ASN A 41 -11.21 12.61 24.82
CA ASN A 41 -10.03 12.78 25.66
C ASN A 41 -9.15 13.96 25.22
N LYS A 42 -9.64 14.85 24.34
CA LYS A 42 -8.83 15.92 23.76
C LYS A 42 -8.32 16.92 24.81
N ASP A 43 -9.07 17.14 25.90
CA ASP A 43 -8.74 18.09 26.95
C ASP A 43 -7.88 17.47 28.07
N ALA A 44 -7.54 16.20 27.97
CA ALA A 44 -6.80 15.47 29.00
C ALA A 44 -5.49 14.90 28.41
N ILE A 45 -4.39 15.65 28.56
CA ILE A 45 -3.06 15.16 28.20
C ILE A 45 -2.73 13.92 29.05
N PRO A 46 -2.36 12.79 28.44
CA PRO A 46 -1.99 11.59 29.20
C PRO A 46 -0.86 11.89 30.18
N PRO A 47 -0.88 11.34 31.42
CA PRO A 47 0.07 11.71 32.48
C PRO A 47 1.55 11.62 32.08
N ARG A 48 1.88 10.71 31.15
CA ARG A 48 3.27 10.54 30.66
C ARG A 48 3.78 11.68 29.77
N PHE A 49 2.87 12.51 29.25
CA PHE A 49 3.19 13.62 28.34
C PHE A 49 3.00 14.99 28.99
N VAL A 50 2.49 15.04 30.23
CA VAL A 50 2.35 16.28 31.00
C VAL A 50 3.74 16.90 31.21
N GLY A 51 3.89 18.18 30.82
CA GLY A 51 5.16 18.90 30.86
C GLY A 51 6.14 18.59 29.70
N VAL A 52 5.79 17.68 28.80
CA VAL A 52 6.58 17.37 27.59
C VAL A 52 5.94 17.96 26.36
N VAL A 53 4.61 17.99 26.32
CA VAL A 53 3.79 18.49 25.20
C VAL A 53 2.86 19.58 25.75
N THR A 54 2.74 20.68 25.00
CA THR A 54 1.77 21.74 25.33
C THR A 54 0.33 21.32 25.00
N GLU A 55 -0.66 21.97 25.60
CA GLU A 55 -2.09 21.72 25.28
C GLU A 55 -2.36 21.99 23.78
N GLU A 56 -1.79 23.04 23.23
CA GLU A 56 -1.93 23.41 21.80
C GLU A 56 -1.35 22.33 20.87
N GLU A 57 -0.15 21.82 21.17
CA GLU A 57 0.47 20.74 20.41
C GLU A 57 -0.34 19.44 20.49
N TYR A 58 -0.90 19.14 21.67
CA TYR A 58 -1.72 17.98 21.88
C TYR A 58 -3.05 18.08 21.10
N GLU A 59 -3.73 19.21 21.17
CA GLU A 59 -4.95 19.47 20.39
C GLU A 59 -4.68 19.40 18.89
N LYS A 60 -3.60 20.02 18.41
CA LYS A 60 -3.15 19.95 17.04
C LYS A 60 -2.93 18.50 16.57
N SER A 61 -2.31 17.67 17.40
CA SER A 61 -2.08 16.25 17.13
C SER A 61 -3.40 15.47 17.01
N ILE A 62 -4.37 15.72 17.90
CA ILE A 62 -5.69 15.09 17.84
C ILE A 62 -6.44 15.50 16.57
N ASN A 63 -6.43 16.78 16.22
CA ASN A 63 -7.09 17.29 15.04
C ASN A 63 -6.47 16.70 13.77
N TYR A 64 -5.14 16.66 13.67
CA TYR A 64 -4.43 16.02 12.58
C TYR A 64 -4.80 14.53 12.44
N ASN A 65 -4.73 13.77 13.53
CA ASN A 65 -5.05 12.34 13.47
C ASN A 65 -6.53 12.11 13.13
N THR A 66 -7.43 12.94 13.60
CA THR A 66 -8.86 12.89 13.27
C THR A 66 -9.07 13.07 11.76
N GLU A 67 -8.47 14.10 11.16
CA GLU A 67 -8.57 14.35 9.72
C GLU A 67 -7.91 13.24 8.90
N LYS A 68 -6.75 12.75 9.34
CA LYS A 68 -6.05 11.63 8.70
C LYS A 68 -6.89 10.34 8.70
N ILE A 69 -7.54 10.03 9.82
CA ILE A 69 -8.45 8.88 9.89
C ILE A 69 -9.67 9.08 8.99
N ARG A 70 -10.27 10.26 8.98
CA ARG A 70 -11.39 10.56 8.05
C ARG A 70 -10.95 10.39 6.59
N PHE A 71 -9.81 10.94 6.22
CA PHE A 71 -9.25 10.75 4.88
C PHE A 71 -9.02 9.26 4.56
N SER A 72 -8.50 8.48 5.51
CA SER A 72 -8.33 7.03 5.34
C SER A 72 -9.64 6.25 5.18
N ILE A 73 -10.77 6.77 5.63
CA ILE A 73 -12.10 6.18 5.34
C ILE A 73 -12.48 6.44 3.89
N TYR A 74 -12.26 7.67 3.38
CA TYR A 74 -12.54 8.00 1.97
C TYR A 74 -11.65 7.18 1.01
N THR A 75 -10.36 7.05 1.32
CA THR A 75 -9.46 6.21 0.49
C THR A 75 -9.87 4.75 0.50
N ALA A 76 -10.30 4.20 1.65
CA ALA A 76 -10.82 2.84 1.73
C ALA A 76 -12.10 2.63 0.89
N LEU A 77 -13.01 3.60 0.88
CA LEU A 77 -14.21 3.57 0.03
C LEU A 77 -13.85 3.55 -1.46
N ILE A 78 -12.90 4.40 -1.87
CA ILE A 78 -12.40 4.44 -3.26
C ILE A 78 -11.77 3.10 -3.61
N SER A 79 -10.90 2.55 -2.77
CA SER A 79 -10.22 1.26 -3.00
C SER A 79 -11.21 0.10 -3.15
N VAL A 80 -12.25 0.06 -2.30
CA VAL A 80 -13.32 -0.95 -2.42
C VAL A 80 -14.11 -0.77 -3.71
N GLY A 81 -14.47 0.46 -4.08
CA GLY A 81 -15.15 0.76 -5.34
C GLY A 81 -14.35 0.32 -6.56
N VAL A 82 -13.06 0.63 -6.57
CA VAL A 82 -12.11 0.21 -7.62
C VAL A 82 -12.02 -1.32 -7.70
N LEU A 83 -11.85 -2.00 -6.56
CA LEU A 83 -11.77 -3.45 -6.52
C LEU A 83 -13.05 -4.13 -7.04
N LEU A 84 -14.23 -3.59 -6.70
CA LEU A 84 -15.51 -4.07 -7.22
C LEU A 84 -15.62 -3.83 -8.73
N LEU A 85 -15.16 -2.69 -9.23
CA LEU A 85 -15.14 -2.37 -10.65
C LEU A 85 -14.24 -3.34 -11.43
N PHE A 86 -13.07 -3.68 -10.88
CA PHE A 86 -12.16 -4.66 -11.49
C PHE A 86 -12.72 -6.06 -11.50
N THR A 87 -13.34 -6.50 -10.40
CA THR A 87 -13.80 -7.88 -10.23
C THR A 87 -15.18 -8.10 -10.86
N ILE A 88 -16.21 -7.41 -10.35
CA ILE A 88 -17.61 -7.61 -10.76
C ILE A 88 -18.00 -6.67 -11.91
N GLY A 89 -17.41 -5.46 -11.93
CA GLY A 89 -17.69 -4.45 -12.96
C GLY A 89 -17.10 -4.76 -14.34
N GLY A 90 -16.38 -5.89 -14.49
CA GLY A 90 -15.89 -6.37 -15.79
C GLY A 90 -14.65 -5.63 -16.31
N LEU A 91 -14.07 -4.69 -15.54
CA LEU A 91 -12.88 -3.94 -15.99
C LEU A 91 -11.69 -4.88 -16.24
N LEU A 92 -11.51 -5.91 -15.40
CA LEU A 92 -10.46 -6.91 -15.59
C LEU A 92 -10.67 -7.68 -16.91
N SER A 93 -11.91 -8.12 -17.21
CA SER A 93 -12.23 -8.81 -18.46
C SER A 93 -12.02 -7.92 -19.68
N TRP A 94 -12.34 -6.64 -19.58
CA TRP A 94 -12.09 -5.66 -20.64
C TRP A 94 -10.58 -5.48 -20.88
N LEU A 95 -9.78 -5.35 -19.82
CA LEU A 95 -8.31 -5.27 -19.91
C LEU A 95 -7.69 -6.53 -20.51
N THR A 96 -8.16 -7.72 -20.13
CA THR A 96 -7.68 -8.99 -20.74
C THR A 96 -7.97 -9.05 -22.23
N THR A 97 -9.12 -8.54 -22.68
CA THR A 97 -9.47 -8.45 -24.10
C THR A 97 -8.52 -7.52 -24.86
N ILE A 98 -8.18 -6.35 -24.29
CA ILE A 98 -7.18 -5.45 -24.89
C ILE A 98 -5.82 -6.13 -24.96
N VAL A 99 -5.35 -6.72 -23.89
CA VAL A 99 -4.04 -7.38 -23.85
C VAL A 99 -3.96 -8.52 -24.85
N SER A 100 -5.01 -9.35 -24.99
CA SER A 100 -5.05 -10.43 -25.95
C SER A 100 -5.05 -9.97 -27.41
N SER A 101 -5.46 -8.73 -27.68
CA SER A 101 -5.35 -8.12 -29.02
C SER A 101 -3.92 -7.62 -29.33
N ILE A 102 -3.11 -7.37 -28.32
CA ILE A 102 -1.72 -6.89 -28.45
C ILE A 102 -0.74 -8.07 -28.61
N THR A 103 -0.97 -9.17 -27.89
CA THR A 103 -0.05 -10.31 -27.88
C THR A 103 -0.79 -11.64 -27.72
N SER A 104 -0.27 -12.69 -28.39
CA SER A 104 -0.69 -14.08 -28.19
C SER A 104 0.17 -14.84 -27.17
N SER A 105 1.25 -14.23 -26.67
CA SER A 105 2.11 -14.84 -25.64
C SER A 105 1.47 -14.69 -24.27
N ASN A 106 1.25 -15.80 -23.57
CA ASN A 106 0.73 -15.80 -22.21
C ASN A 106 1.63 -15.00 -21.24
N VAL A 107 2.96 -15.21 -21.32
CA VAL A 107 3.93 -14.52 -20.45
C VAL A 107 3.85 -13.00 -20.65
N ILE A 108 3.94 -12.54 -21.91
CA ILE A 108 3.86 -11.10 -22.23
C ILE A 108 2.48 -10.56 -21.85
N GLY A 109 1.41 -11.31 -22.13
CA GLY A 109 0.04 -10.90 -21.80
C GLY A 109 -0.16 -10.66 -20.31
N ILE A 110 0.30 -11.55 -19.45
CA ILE A 110 0.16 -11.39 -18.01
C ILE A 110 1.04 -10.27 -17.48
N VAL A 111 2.26 -10.11 -17.98
CA VAL A 111 3.13 -8.97 -17.62
C VAL A 111 2.46 -7.65 -18.02
N LEU A 112 1.94 -7.53 -19.24
CA LEU A 112 1.22 -6.34 -19.69
C LEU A 112 -0.01 -6.05 -18.82
N LEU A 113 -0.82 -7.08 -18.52
CA LEU A 113 -1.98 -6.93 -17.65
C LEU A 113 -1.57 -6.42 -16.27
N GLY A 114 -0.54 -7.01 -15.68
CA GLY A 114 0.01 -6.57 -14.41
C GLY A 114 0.52 -5.11 -14.44
N LEU A 115 1.19 -4.70 -15.52
CA LEU A 115 1.64 -3.32 -15.69
C LEU A 115 0.46 -2.34 -15.88
N PHE A 116 -0.60 -2.73 -16.60
CA PHE A 116 -1.83 -1.93 -16.66
C PHE A 116 -2.48 -1.75 -15.30
N LEU A 117 -2.51 -2.80 -14.46
CA LEU A 117 -3.01 -2.71 -13.09
C LEU A 117 -2.17 -1.77 -12.23
N VAL A 118 -0.84 -1.82 -12.35
CA VAL A 118 0.08 -0.88 -11.67
C VAL A 118 -0.22 0.56 -12.10
N LEU A 119 -0.31 0.84 -13.41
CA LEU A 119 -0.61 2.17 -13.94
C LEU A 119 -1.95 2.72 -13.44
N LEU A 120 -2.99 1.89 -13.43
CA LEU A 120 -4.32 2.30 -12.97
C LEU A 120 -4.34 2.58 -11.46
N ASN A 121 -3.63 1.79 -10.66
CA ASN A 121 -3.48 2.10 -9.23
C ASN A 121 -2.75 3.43 -9.02
N GLU A 122 -1.65 3.69 -9.73
CA GLU A 122 -0.93 4.97 -9.66
C GLU A 122 -1.82 6.16 -10.03
N LEU A 123 -2.64 6.04 -11.09
CA LEU A 123 -3.57 7.09 -11.49
C LEU A 123 -4.60 7.44 -10.41
N ILE A 124 -4.97 6.48 -9.56
CA ILE A 124 -5.87 6.67 -8.42
C ILE A 124 -5.12 7.22 -7.22
N ASP A 125 -3.92 6.70 -6.95
CA ASP A 125 -3.14 7.03 -5.75
C ASP A 125 -2.48 8.42 -5.85
N ILE A 126 -2.09 8.89 -7.05
CA ILE A 126 -1.48 10.21 -7.23
C ILE A 126 -2.35 11.35 -6.69
N PRO A 127 -3.65 11.50 -7.05
CA PRO A 127 -4.49 12.55 -6.49
C PRO A 127 -4.65 12.46 -4.96
N LEU A 128 -4.76 11.23 -4.43
CA LEU A 128 -4.89 10.99 -3.00
C LEU A 128 -3.60 11.36 -2.25
N SER A 129 -2.45 11.04 -2.82
CA SER A 129 -1.13 11.39 -2.27
C SER A 129 -0.87 12.90 -2.32
N ILE A 130 -1.27 13.58 -3.40
CA ILE A 130 -1.20 15.04 -3.51
C ILE A 130 -2.04 15.69 -2.42
N TYR A 131 -3.28 15.23 -2.22
CA TYR A 131 -4.15 15.75 -1.16
C TYR A 131 -3.56 15.50 0.24
N SER A 132 -3.08 14.27 0.50
CA SER A 132 -2.47 13.93 1.79
C SER A 132 -1.26 14.83 2.08
N THR A 133 -0.33 14.96 1.13
CA THR A 133 0.94 15.66 1.34
C THR A 133 0.78 17.17 1.35
N PHE A 134 0.14 17.73 0.32
CA PHE A 134 0.12 19.20 0.10
C PHE A 134 -1.11 19.90 0.66
N TYR A 135 -2.09 19.17 1.16
CA TYR A 135 -3.24 19.75 1.85
C TYR A 135 -3.28 19.34 3.32
N LEU A 136 -3.33 18.03 3.59
CA LEU A 136 -3.52 17.56 4.96
C LEU A 136 -2.26 17.74 5.81
N GLU A 137 -1.10 17.27 5.36
CA GLU A 137 0.15 17.41 6.13
C GLU A 137 0.66 18.86 6.15
N GLU A 138 0.46 19.61 5.06
CA GLU A 138 0.79 21.05 4.99
C GLU A 138 -0.01 21.86 6.02
N LYS A 139 -1.33 21.63 6.12
CA LYS A 139 -2.22 22.28 7.07
C LYS A 139 -1.72 22.19 8.51
N TYR A 140 -1.09 21.09 8.87
CA TYR A 140 -0.58 20.85 10.21
C TYR A 140 0.93 21.12 10.36
N GLY A 141 1.61 21.56 9.28
CA GLY A 141 3.04 21.86 9.28
C GLY A 141 3.95 20.63 9.34
N PHE A 142 3.43 19.45 8.96
CA PHE A 142 4.20 18.21 8.90
C PHE A 142 4.82 17.97 7.52
N ASN A 143 4.31 18.63 6.47
CA ASN A 143 4.90 18.50 5.15
C ASN A 143 6.27 19.21 5.09
N LYS A 144 7.28 18.43 4.68
CA LYS A 144 8.62 18.92 4.36
C LYS A 144 8.99 18.66 2.91
N THR A 145 8.07 18.08 2.14
CA THR A 145 8.30 17.64 0.77
C THR A 145 7.98 18.78 -0.20
N THR A 146 8.93 19.14 -1.06
CA THR A 146 8.68 20.09 -2.16
C THR A 146 7.94 19.38 -3.32
N LYS A 147 7.23 20.15 -4.14
CA LYS A 147 6.57 19.59 -5.35
C LYS A 147 7.57 18.88 -6.27
N LYS A 148 8.80 19.42 -6.38
CA LYS A 148 9.87 18.81 -7.18
C LYS A 148 10.30 17.45 -6.61
N THR A 149 10.55 17.39 -5.30
CA THR A 149 10.91 16.14 -4.61
C THR A 149 9.79 15.12 -4.75
N PHE A 150 8.54 15.52 -4.54
CA PHE A 150 7.37 14.64 -4.70
C PHE A 150 7.31 13.98 -6.08
N ILE A 151 7.45 14.78 -7.16
CA ILE A 151 7.44 14.24 -8.53
C ILE A 151 8.63 13.31 -8.78
N GLN A 152 9.82 13.67 -8.30
CA GLN A 152 11.01 12.83 -8.43
C GLN A 152 10.84 11.49 -7.72
N ASP A 153 10.31 11.51 -6.51
CA ASP A 153 10.11 10.29 -5.72
C ASP A 153 9.00 9.42 -6.29
N LEU A 154 7.94 10.03 -6.82
CA LEU A 154 6.88 9.33 -7.56
C LEU A 154 7.46 8.61 -8.80
N LEU A 155 8.27 9.30 -9.61
CA LEU A 155 8.88 8.69 -10.81
C LEU A 155 9.85 7.56 -10.44
N LYS A 156 10.70 7.75 -9.42
CA LYS A 156 11.61 6.70 -8.93
C LYS A 156 10.82 5.50 -8.40
N GLY A 157 9.81 5.75 -7.57
CA GLY A 157 8.94 4.71 -7.02
C GLY A 157 8.25 3.91 -8.12
N PHE A 158 7.70 4.59 -9.12
CA PHE A 158 7.07 3.97 -10.27
C PHE A 158 8.04 3.06 -11.06
N VAL A 159 9.25 3.53 -11.35
CA VAL A 159 10.27 2.72 -12.05
C VAL A 159 10.63 1.47 -11.25
N ILE A 160 10.84 1.61 -9.94
CA ILE A 160 11.14 0.48 -9.04
C ILE A 160 9.97 -0.50 -9.03
N GLN A 161 8.75 -0.01 -8.87
CA GLN A 161 7.53 -0.84 -8.83
C GLN A 161 7.34 -1.61 -10.15
N VAL A 162 7.45 -0.94 -11.29
CA VAL A 162 7.36 -1.59 -12.61
C VAL A 162 8.45 -2.66 -12.77
N SER A 163 9.69 -2.38 -12.37
CA SER A 163 10.80 -3.32 -12.48
C SER A 163 10.56 -4.57 -11.63
N ILE A 164 10.22 -4.40 -10.35
CA ILE A 164 9.95 -5.52 -9.43
C ILE A 164 8.74 -6.32 -9.89
N SER A 165 7.65 -5.66 -10.26
CA SER A 165 6.41 -6.32 -10.72
C SER A 165 6.64 -7.10 -12.01
N SER A 166 7.40 -6.56 -12.97
CA SER A 166 7.70 -7.27 -14.22
C SER A 166 8.48 -8.56 -13.98
N VAL A 167 9.49 -8.51 -13.10
CA VAL A 167 10.25 -9.71 -12.71
C VAL A 167 9.35 -10.72 -12.02
N LEU A 168 8.55 -10.26 -11.03
CA LEU A 168 7.64 -11.14 -10.27
C LEU A 168 6.63 -11.84 -11.19
N TYR A 169 5.94 -11.09 -12.04
CA TYR A 169 4.94 -11.65 -12.94
C TYR A 169 5.56 -12.63 -13.94
N SER A 170 6.74 -12.29 -14.50
CA SER A 170 7.45 -13.20 -15.42
C SER A 170 7.85 -14.51 -14.74
N VAL A 171 8.39 -14.45 -13.53
CA VAL A 171 8.80 -15.65 -12.78
C VAL A 171 7.59 -16.52 -12.46
N VAL A 172 6.50 -15.94 -11.93
CA VAL A 172 5.30 -16.70 -11.56
C VAL A 172 4.66 -17.38 -12.76
N ILE A 173 4.55 -16.70 -13.91
CA ILE A 173 3.92 -17.28 -15.10
C ILE A 173 4.79 -18.38 -15.72
N ILE A 174 6.11 -18.22 -15.77
CA ILE A 174 7.02 -19.26 -16.24
C ILE A 174 6.92 -20.51 -15.37
N ILE A 175 6.86 -20.35 -14.04
CA ILE A 175 6.65 -21.44 -13.10
C ILE A 175 5.32 -22.14 -13.37
N LEU A 176 4.25 -21.39 -13.56
CA LEU A 176 2.91 -21.91 -13.83
C LEU A 176 2.87 -22.73 -15.14
N GLU A 177 3.53 -22.24 -16.21
CA GLU A 177 3.55 -22.93 -17.51
C GLU A 177 4.41 -24.20 -17.51
N GLN A 178 5.49 -24.24 -16.71
CA GLN A 178 6.49 -25.31 -16.79
C GLN A 178 6.35 -26.42 -15.73
N LEU A 179 5.77 -26.13 -14.57
CA LEU A 179 5.82 -27.02 -13.39
C LEU A 179 4.51 -27.74 -13.07
N GLY A 180 3.49 -27.64 -13.97
CA GLY A 180 2.25 -28.40 -13.86
C GLY A 180 1.53 -28.20 -12.52
N ASP A 181 0.97 -29.29 -11.94
CA ASP A 181 0.08 -29.21 -10.76
C ASP A 181 0.75 -28.65 -9.50
N ASN A 182 2.07 -28.74 -9.40
CA ASN A 182 2.83 -28.25 -8.22
C ASN A 182 3.34 -26.82 -8.39
N TRP A 183 2.94 -26.07 -9.42
CA TRP A 183 3.41 -24.70 -9.72
C TRP A 183 3.31 -23.77 -8.50
N TRP A 184 2.27 -23.89 -7.69
CA TRP A 184 2.02 -23.00 -6.56
C TRP A 184 3.06 -23.10 -5.44
N ILE A 185 3.69 -24.29 -5.23
CA ILE A 185 4.77 -24.46 -4.24
C ILE A 185 6.00 -23.66 -4.69
N TYR A 186 6.37 -23.79 -5.96
CA TYR A 186 7.53 -23.09 -6.52
C TYR A 186 7.28 -21.59 -6.65
N ALA A 187 6.07 -21.18 -7.04
CA ALA A 187 5.67 -19.78 -7.06
C ALA A 187 5.74 -19.16 -5.66
N PHE A 188 5.22 -19.85 -4.63
CA PHE A 188 5.33 -19.41 -3.25
C PHE A 188 6.80 -19.26 -2.82
N ALA A 189 7.64 -20.26 -3.09
CA ALA A 189 9.06 -20.22 -2.77
C ALA A 189 9.77 -19.05 -3.48
N ALA A 190 9.50 -18.85 -4.77
CA ALA A 190 10.08 -17.75 -5.56
C ALA A 190 9.66 -16.38 -5.02
N VAL A 191 8.37 -16.18 -4.71
CA VAL A 191 7.85 -14.94 -4.11
C VAL A 191 8.47 -14.70 -2.73
N PHE A 192 8.59 -15.75 -1.91
CA PHE A 192 9.20 -15.66 -0.59
C PHE A 192 10.69 -15.26 -0.68
N ILE A 193 11.45 -15.90 -1.57
CA ILE A 193 12.85 -15.56 -1.80
C ILE A 193 12.97 -14.11 -2.29
N LEU A 194 12.15 -13.69 -3.25
CA LEU A 194 12.14 -12.32 -3.75
C LEU A 194 11.85 -11.32 -2.63
N GLN A 195 10.88 -11.63 -1.75
CA GLN A 195 10.56 -10.79 -0.60
C GLN A 195 11.73 -10.65 0.37
N VAL A 196 12.43 -11.75 0.69
CA VAL A 196 13.63 -11.72 1.54
C VAL A 196 14.74 -10.87 0.90
N VAL A 197 14.96 -11.04 -0.41
CA VAL A 197 15.94 -10.24 -1.19
C VAL A 197 15.56 -8.75 -1.14
N ILE A 198 14.30 -8.40 -1.36
CA ILE A 198 13.85 -7.00 -1.31
C ILE A 198 14.06 -6.42 0.09
N VAL A 199 13.70 -7.13 1.16
CA VAL A 199 13.89 -6.68 2.54
C VAL A 199 15.37 -6.40 2.84
N TYR A 200 16.27 -7.25 2.34
CA TYR A 200 17.72 -7.07 2.48
C TYR A 200 18.24 -5.90 1.65
N LEU A 201 17.78 -5.76 0.41
CA LEU A 201 18.23 -4.71 -0.51
C LEU A 201 17.60 -3.34 -0.20
N TYR A 202 16.46 -3.32 0.47
CA TYR A 202 15.74 -2.08 0.75
C TYR A 202 16.62 -1.01 1.43
N PRO A 203 17.28 -1.28 2.58
CA PRO A 203 18.10 -0.27 3.25
C PRO A 203 19.38 0.09 2.47
N VAL A 204 19.88 -0.82 1.63
CA VAL A 204 21.17 -0.65 0.92
C VAL A 204 20.99 0.03 -0.44
N LEU A 205 19.96 -0.33 -1.20
CA LEU A 205 19.75 0.17 -2.56
C LEU A 205 18.56 1.13 -2.66
N ILE A 206 17.42 0.78 -2.07
CA ILE A 206 16.18 1.55 -2.28
C ILE A 206 16.17 2.80 -1.41
N LEU A 207 16.44 2.67 -0.12
CA LEU A 207 16.37 3.79 0.81
C LEU A 207 17.30 4.97 0.43
N PRO A 208 18.56 4.75 -0.03
CA PRO A 208 19.44 5.85 -0.47
C PRO A 208 18.96 6.60 -1.72
N LEU A 209 18.10 5.99 -2.55
CA LEU A 209 17.53 6.67 -3.71
C LEU A 209 16.57 7.81 -3.31
N PHE A 210 15.93 7.68 -2.15
CA PHE A 210 14.93 8.62 -1.65
C PHE A 210 15.47 9.52 -0.53
N ASN A 211 16.48 9.06 0.22
CA ASN A 211 16.97 9.74 1.40
C ASN A 211 18.50 9.83 1.41
N LYS A 212 19.02 10.98 1.81
CA LYS A 212 20.43 11.12 2.14
C LYS A 212 20.65 10.47 3.51
N LEU A 213 21.38 9.38 3.53
CA LEU A 213 21.75 8.70 4.76
C LEU A 213 23.07 9.29 5.28
N GLU A 214 23.05 9.81 6.48
CA GLU A 214 24.24 10.33 7.15
C GLU A 214 24.53 9.50 8.40
N PRO A 215 25.80 9.21 8.71
CA PRO A 215 26.15 8.49 9.92
C PRO A 215 25.76 9.31 11.16
N ILE A 216 25.32 8.60 12.21
CA ILE A 216 24.99 9.23 13.49
C ILE A 216 26.28 9.74 14.11
N THR A 217 26.43 11.07 14.17
CA THR A 217 27.60 11.76 14.74
C THR A 217 27.41 12.15 16.20
N ASP A 218 26.17 12.23 16.69
CA ASP A 218 25.85 12.59 18.06
C ASP A 218 26.06 11.36 18.98
N GLU A 219 27.09 11.44 19.82
CA GLU A 219 27.47 10.37 20.75
C GLU A 219 26.36 10.01 21.75
N LYS A 220 25.48 10.97 22.06
CA LYS A 220 24.32 10.75 22.94
C LYS A 220 23.36 9.69 22.39
N PHE A 221 23.24 9.57 21.08
CA PHE A 221 22.43 8.55 20.42
C PHE A 221 23.25 7.35 19.99
N LYS A 222 24.52 7.55 19.59
CA LYS A 222 25.39 6.49 19.12
C LYS A 222 25.76 5.48 20.21
N GLU A 223 26.15 5.95 21.38
CA GLU A 223 26.59 5.07 22.49
C GLU A 223 25.49 4.07 22.95
N PRO A 224 24.21 4.46 23.18
CA PRO A 224 23.15 3.51 23.50
C PRO A 224 22.87 2.50 22.37
N ILE A 225 22.98 2.94 21.10
CA ILE A 225 22.77 2.06 19.94
C ILE A 225 23.89 1.04 19.84
N ASP A 226 25.15 1.46 19.97
CA ASP A 226 26.31 0.56 19.96
C ASP A 226 26.27 -0.45 21.13
N LYS A 227 25.81 -0.04 22.31
CA LYS A 227 25.55 -0.94 23.43
C LYS A 227 24.47 -1.98 23.15
N LEU A 228 23.44 -1.63 22.38
CA LEU A 228 22.41 -2.58 21.96
C LEU A 228 22.93 -3.55 20.89
N LEU A 229 23.67 -3.04 19.90
CA LEU A 229 24.24 -3.87 18.83
C LEU A 229 25.27 -4.88 19.37
N ASN A 230 26.06 -4.51 20.39
CA ASN A 230 27.04 -5.41 21.03
C ASN A 230 26.40 -6.47 21.95
N LYS A 231 25.08 -6.44 22.18
CA LYS A 231 24.35 -7.46 22.96
C LYS A 231 23.73 -8.57 22.09
N ILE A 232 23.69 -8.36 20.76
CA ILE A 232 23.18 -9.31 19.76
C ILE A 232 24.35 -10.09 19.17
#